data_392e391487db745267669b44d3e9a124
#
_entry.id   392e391487db745267669b44d3e9a124
#
_cell.length_a   1.000
_cell.length_b   1.000
_cell.length_c   1.000
_cell.angle_alpha   90.00
_cell.angle_beta   90.00
_cell.angle_gamma   90.00
#
_symmetry.space_group_name_H-M   'P 1'
#
loop_
_entity.id
_entity.type
_entity.pdbx_description
1 polymer ?
#
loop_
_entity_poly.entity_id
_entity_poly.type
_entity_poly.pdbx_seq_one_letter_code
_entity_poly.pdbx_strand_id
1 'polypeptide(L)'
;MIDYQLYFSFGSNMLEERFRDRCSTALLIYGFGMVSDYRLVFNRKGDYEDGGVASIISDPGFNVYGAIYALSIEDIEVLDNIESPNGDSYYRKEIEVETQFGQLITCFTYMAYPQGNFSPTKRYLNWIIEGAQNIGLPEKYIKFLRKIPAIT
;
A
#
# COMPACT_ATOMS: atom_id res chain seq x y z
N MET A 1 1.82 -14.50 -24.43
CA MET A 1 0.95 -13.54 -23.70
C MET A 1 1.47 -13.38 -22.28
N ILE A 2 1.63 -12.15 -21.83
CA ILE A 2 2.10 -11.87 -20.46
C ILE A 2 0.87 -11.69 -19.57
N ASP A 3 0.80 -12.47 -18.50
CA ASP A 3 -0.27 -12.32 -17.53
C ASP A 3 0.12 -11.29 -16.49
N TYR A 4 -0.78 -10.33 -16.25
CA TYR A 4 -0.63 -9.31 -15.24
C TYR A 4 -1.72 -9.47 -14.21
N GLN A 5 -1.39 -9.14 -12.96
CA GLN A 5 -2.38 -8.98 -11.91
C GLN A 5 -2.32 -7.56 -11.36
N LEU A 6 -3.44 -7.09 -10.85
CA LEU A 6 -3.55 -5.73 -10.32
C LEU A 6 -3.29 -5.72 -8.83
N TYR A 7 -2.35 -4.87 -8.41
CA TYR A 7 -1.92 -4.70 -7.04
C TYR A 7 -2.32 -3.32 -6.54
N PHE A 8 -2.98 -3.28 -5.38
CA PHE A 8 -3.32 -2.03 -4.71
C PHE A 8 -2.30 -1.73 -3.62
N SER A 9 -1.58 -0.63 -3.77
CA SER A 9 -0.53 -0.18 -2.86
C SER A 9 -1.01 1.03 -2.05
N PHE A 10 -1.07 0.89 -0.75
CA PHE A 10 -1.51 1.96 0.15
C PHE A 10 -0.38 2.46 1.07
N GLY A 11 0.76 1.84 1.06
CA GLY A 11 1.91 2.14 1.92
C GLY A 11 3.11 2.68 1.15
N SER A 12 4.30 2.31 1.57
CA SER A 12 5.55 2.84 0.99
C SER A 12 5.77 2.48 -0.47
N ASN A 13 5.12 1.42 -0.97
CA ASN A 13 5.18 1.05 -2.38
C ASN A 13 4.42 2.01 -3.29
N MET A 14 3.69 2.98 -2.75
CA MET A 14 3.12 4.06 -3.55
C MET A 14 4.19 4.97 -4.15
N LEU A 15 5.35 5.04 -3.54
CA LEU A 15 6.46 5.80 -4.12
C LEU A 15 7.04 4.99 -5.28
N GLU A 16 6.64 5.34 -6.49
CA GLU A 16 6.91 4.57 -7.71
C GLU A 16 8.40 4.29 -7.91
N GLU A 17 9.24 5.30 -7.70
CA GLU A 17 10.68 5.16 -7.83
C GLU A 17 11.22 4.04 -6.94
N ARG A 18 10.79 4.02 -5.68
CA ARG A 18 11.18 3.00 -4.71
C ARG A 18 10.61 1.63 -5.09
N PHE A 19 9.35 1.60 -5.51
CA PHE A 19 8.68 0.35 -5.88
C PHE A 19 9.33 -0.30 -7.10
N ARG A 20 9.74 0.49 -8.08
CA ARG A 20 10.37 -0.02 -9.29
C ARG A 20 11.76 -0.60 -9.05
N ASP A 21 12.42 -0.25 -7.97
CA ASP A 21 13.66 -0.92 -7.55
C ASP A 21 13.40 -2.38 -7.16
N ARG A 22 12.18 -2.69 -6.73
CA ARG A 22 11.77 -4.04 -6.36
C ARG A 22 11.11 -4.78 -7.52
N CYS A 23 10.24 -4.09 -8.23
CA CYS A 23 9.40 -4.63 -9.30
C CYS A 23 9.60 -3.78 -10.55
N SER A 24 10.64 -4.10 -11.33
CA SER A 24 11.10 -3.25 -12.43
C SER A 24 10.10 -3.12 -13.58
N THR A 25 9.18 -4.06 -13.73
CA THR A 25 8.19 -4.04 -14.81
C THR A 25 6.82 -3.53 -14.37
N ALA A 26 6.70 -3.06 -13.13
CA ALA A 26 5.45 -2.53 -12.61
C ALA A 26 4.97 -1.32 -13.42
N LEU A 27 3.68 -1.32 -13.76
CA LEU A 27 3.05 -0.22 -14.49
C LEU A 27 1.95 0.41 -13.62
N LEU A 28 2.05 1.70 -13.37
CA LEU A 28 0.99 2.46 -12.71
C LEU A 28 -0.16 2.63 -13.69
N ILE A 29 -1.36 2.21 -13.31
CA ILE A 29 -2.54 2.28 -14.16
C ILE A 29 -3.73 2.88 -13.41
N TYR A 30 -4.72 3.41 -14.14
CA TYR A 30 -5.94 4.02 -13.59
C TYR A 30 -5.70 5.21 -12.65
N GLY A 31 -4.49 5.73 -12.55
CA GLY A 31 -4.15 6.77 -11.59
C GLY A 31 -4.19 6.24 -10.16
N PHE A 32 -5.11 6.75 -9.33
CA PHE A 32 -5.28 6.22 -7.97
C PHE A 32 -6.56 5.41 -7.82
N GLY A 33 -6.63 4.65 -6.74
CA GLY A 33 -7.81 3.90 -6.35
C GLY A 33 -8.21 4.17 -4.91
N MET A 34 -9.41 3.74 -4.55
CA MET A 34 -9.96 3.87 -3.20
C MET A 34 -10.63 2.58 -2.79
N VAL A 35 -10.37 2.15 -1.56
CA VAL A 35 -11.05 1.01 -0.93
C VAL A 35 -11.96 1.57 0.16
N SER A 36 -13.25 1.28 0.06
CA SER A 36 -14.25 1.73 1.03
C SER A 36 -14.27 0.83 2.26
N ASP A 37 -14.59 1.42 3.41
CA ASP A 37 -14.79 0.72 4.67
C ASP A 37 -13.53 0.02 5.19
N TYR A 38 -12.39 0.65 4.95
CA TYR A 38 -11.10 0.27 5.49
C TYR A 38 -10.38 1.50 6.02
N ARG A 39 -9.52 1.29 7.01
CA ARG A 39 -8.70 2.34 7.62
C ARG A 39 -7.23 1.95 7.60
N LEU A 40 -6.37 2.91 7.27
CA LEU A 40 -4.92 2.73 7.31
C LEU A 40 -4.47 2.64 8.77
N VAL A 41 -3.66 1.63 9.06
CA VAL A 41 -3.11 1.40 10.40
C VAL A 41 -1.64 1.02 10.28
N PHE A 42 -0.92 1.10 11.41
CA PHE A 42 0.48 0.68 11.53
C PHE A 42 0.53 -0.39 12.63
N ASN A 43 0.01 -1.57 12.30
CA ASN A 43 -0.27 -2.62 13.27
C ASN A 43 0.77 -3.73 13.30
N ARG A 44 1.91 -3.52 12.64
CA ARG A 44 3.03 -4.45 12.66
C ARG A 44 4.33 -3.69 12.73
N LYS A 45 5.30 -4.21 13.46
CA LYS A 45 6.63 -3.65 13.51
C LYS A 45 7.42 -4.13 12.29
N GLY A 46 8.08 -3.22 11.60
CA GLY A 46 8.84 -3.56 10.40
C GLY A 46 10.11 -4.33 10.73
N ASP A 47 10.50 -5.25 9.83
CA ASP A 47 11.73 -6.02 9.99
C ASP A 47 12.97 -5.14 9.80
N TYR A 48 12.87 -4.13 8.95
CA TYR A 48 13.95 -3.21 8.61
C TYR A 48 13.65 -1.77 9.01
N GLU A 49 12.54 -1.55 9.71
CA GLU A 49 12.14 -0.24 10.23
C GLU A 49 11.99 -0.32 11.74
N ASP A 50 12.44 0.71 12.45
CA ASP A 50 12.30 0.77 13.91
C ASP A 50 10.88 1.13 14.36
N GLY A 51 9.99 1.39 13.43
CA GLY A 51 8.61 1.77 13.69
C GLY A 51 7.61 0.85 13.04
N GLY A 52 6.34 1.24 13.11
CA GLY A 52 5.26 0.49 12.50
C GLY A 52 5.26 0.56 10.99
N VAL A 53 4.84 -0.52 10.36
CA VAL A 53 4.60 -0.59 8.90
C VAL A 53 3.12 -0.71 8.62
N ALA A 54 2.72 -0.24 7.43
CA ALA A 54 1.33 -0.05 7.08
C ALA A 54 0.58 -1.34 6.81
N SER A 55 -0.67 -1.36 7.22
CA SER A 55 -1.69 -2.31 6.80
C SER A 55 -3.03 -1.59 6.75
N ILE A 56 -4.09 -2.28 6.42
CA ILE A 56 -5.45 -1.75 6.49
C ILE A 56 -6.32 -2.73 7.25
N ILE A 57 -7.32 -2.18 7.95
CA ILE A 57 -8.30 -2.99 8.66
C ILE A 57 -9.70 -2.54 8.29
N SER A 58 -10.64 -3.46 8.36
CA SER A 58 -12.05 -3.16 8.12
C SER A 58 -12.53 -2.12 9.15
N ASP A 59 -13.10 -1.03 8.67
CA ASP A 59 -13.65 0.03 9.52
C ASP A 59 -14.69 0.83 8.74
N PRO A 60 -16.00 0.58 8.98
CA PRO A 60 -17.06 1.24 8.22
C PRO A 60 -16.97 2.77 8.32
N GLY A 61 -17.13 3.43 7.19
CA GLY A 61 -17.11 4.89 7.09
C GLY A 61 -15.75 5.49 6.79
N PHE A 62 -14.67 4.70 6.81
CA PHE A 62 -13.34 5.15 6.43
C PHE A 62 -12.99 4.68 5.02
N ASN A 63 -12.04 5.35 4.39
CA ASN A 63 -11.58 5.01 3.05
C ASN A 63 -10.06 5.05 3.01
N VAL A 64 -9.47 4.10 2.27
CA VAL A 64 -8.03 4.07 2.03
C VAL A 64 -7.78 4.33 0.55
N TYR A 65 -6.90 5.27 0.26
CA TYR A 65 -6.48 5.59 -1.11
C TYR A 65 -5.10 5.02 -1.38
N GLY A 66 -4.83 4.71 -2.63
CA GLY A 66 -3.54 4.16 -3.00
C GLY A 66 -3.33 4.10 -4.50
N ALA A 67 -2.22 3.50 -4.88
CA ALA A 67 -1.83 3.29 -6.27
C ALA A 67 -2.30 1.94 -6.77
N ILE A 68 -2.60 1.86 -8.05
CA ILE A 68 -2.93 0.60 -8.72
C ILE A 68 -1.80 0.30 -9.71
N TYR A 69 -1.15 -0.85 -9.52
CA TYR A 69 -0.08 -1.31 -10.40
C TYR A 69 -0.48 -2.59 -11.11
N ALA A 70 -0.14 -2.70 -12.39
CA ALA A 70 -0.16 -3.98 -13.09
C ALA A 70 1.20 -4.64 -12.89
N LEU A 71 1.22 -5.86 -12.35
CA LEU A 71 2.43 -6.60 -12.04
C LEU A 71 2.48 -7.90 -12.84
N SER A 72 3.66 -8.23 -13.37
CA SER A 72 3.92 -9.54 -13.94
C SER A 72 3.99 -10.60 -12.85
N ILE A 73 3.85 -11.87 -13.22
CA ILE A 73 3.96 -12.98 -12.28
C ILE A 73 5.33 -12.99 -11.58
N GLU A 74 6.39 -12.70 -12.33
CA GLU A 74 7.75 -12.61 -11.77
C GLU A 74 7.87 -11.53 -10.71
N ASP A 75 7.31 -10.36 -10.95
CA ASP A 75 7.31 -9.27 -9.98
C ASP A 75 6.47 -9.59 -8.74
N ILE A 76 5.36 -10.30 -8.92
CA ILE A 76 4.54 -10.76 -7.80
C ILE A 76 5.32 -11.71 -6.89
N GLU A 77 6.09 -12.63 -7.47
CA GLU A 77 6.93 -13.55 -6.69
C GLU A 77 7.99 -12.80 -5.89
N VAL A 78 8.63 -11.80 -6.51
CA VAL A 78 9.59 -10.93 -5.83
C VAL A 78 8.91 -10.22 -4.66
N LEU A 79 7.74 -9.65 -4.89
CA LEU A 79 7.00 -8.88 -3.89
C LEU A 79 6.52 -9.77 -2.74
N ASP A 80 6.03 -10.99 -3.03
CA ASP A 80 5.65 -11.95 -1.99
C ASP A 80 6.82 -12.25 -1.05
N ASN A 81 8.02 -12.42 -1.60
CA ASN A 81 9.21 -12.71 -0.81
C ASN A 81 9.66 -11.51 0.04
N ILE A 82 9.45 -10.30 -0.46
CA ILE A 82 9.77 -9.07 0.30
C ILE A 82 8.77 -8.87 1.44
N GLU A 83 7.48 -9.03 1.15
CA GLU A 83 6.41 -8.76 2.12
C GLU A 83 6.32 -9.85 3.20
N SER A 84 6.62 -11.09 2.84
CA SER A 84 6.50 -12.19 3.79
C SER A 84 7.58 -13.26 3.56
N PRO A 85 8.86 -12.92 3.86
CA PRO A 85 9.97 -13.85 3.61
C PRO A 85 9.82 -15.20 4.32
N ASN A 86 9.17 -15.22 5.49
CA ASN A 86 8.96 -16.42 6.29
C ASN A 86 7.50 -16.87 6.31
N GLY A 87 6.63 -16.24 5.51
CA GLY A 87 5.22 -16.58 5.44
C GLY A 87 4.36 -16.10 6.61
N ASP A 88 4.90 -15.25 7.50
CA ASP A 88 4.24 -14.87 8.73
C ASP A 88 4.07 -13.35 8.93
N SER A 89 4.48 -12.54 7.96
CA SER A 89 4.43 -11.07 8.09
C SER A 89 3.17 -10.48 7.45
N TYR A 90 2.96 -10.78 6.19
CA TYR A 90 1.81 -10.30 5.41
C TYR A 90 1.19 -11.45 4.65
N TYR A 91 -0.07 -11.30 4.29
CA TYR A 91 -0.79 -12.24 3.41
C TYR A 91 -1.49 -11.46 2.31
N ARG A 92 -1.64 -12.10 1.15
CA ARG A 92 -2.38 -11.50 0.04
C ARG A 92 -3.88 -11.63 0.27
N LYS A 93 -4.60 -10.57 -0.09
CA LYS A 93 -6.07 -10.55 -0.03
C LYS A 93 -6.60 -9.84 -1.27
N GLU A 94 -7.63 -10.40 -1.86
CA GLU A 94 -8.38 -9.71 -2.92
C GLU A 94 -9.30 -8.68 -2.31
N ILE A 95 -9.33 -7.50 -2.91
CA ILE A 95 -10.19 -6.40 -2.50
C ILE A 95 -10.77 -5.70 -3.72
N GLU A 96 -11.92 -5.07 -3.55
CA GLU A 96 -12.50 -4.24 -4.58
C GLU A 96 -12.03 -2.81 -4.42
N VAL A 97 -11.55 -2.24 -5.53
CA VAL A 97 -10.99 -0.90 -5.58
C VAL A 97 -11.79 -0.08 -6.58
N GLU A 98 -12.25 1.10 -6.16
CA GLU A 98 -12.86 2.05 -7.06
C GLU A 98 -11.76 2.93 -7.65
N THR A 99 -11.64 2.95 -8.97
CA THR A 99 -10.66 3.81 -9.65
C THR A 99 -11.09 5.27 -9.56
N GLN A 100 -10.18 6.20 -9.82
CA GLN A 100 -10.50 7.63 -9.85
C GLN A 100 -11.56 7.97 -10.91
N PHE A 101 -11.80 7.08 -11.85
CA PHE A 101 -12.82 7.26 -12.91
C PHE A 101 -14.15 6.57 -12.58
N GLY A 102 -14.32 6.07 -11.36
CA GLY A 102 -15.54 5.45 -10.89
C GLY A 102 -15.75 3.99 -11.24
N GLN A 103 -14.76 3.34 -11.82
CA GLN A 103 -14.82 1.91 -12.14
C GLN A 103 -14.48 1.07 -10.91
N LEU A 104 -15.18 -0.04 -10.72
CA LEU A 104 -14.91 -0.97 -9.63
C LEU A 104 -14.14 -2.16 -10.19
N ILE A 105 -12.93 -2.38 -9.67
CA ILE A 105 -12.04 -3.44 -10.15
C ILE A 105 -11.54 -4.27 -8.96
N THR A 106 -11.16 -5.52 -9.24
CA THR A 106 -10.57 -6.40 -8.23
C THR A 106 -9.05 -6.32 -8.29
N CYS A 107 -8.44 -6.04 -7.13
CA CYS A 107 -7.00 -6.02 -6.97
C CYS A 107 -6.62 -6.96 -5.83
N PHE A 108 -5.37 -7.40 -5.79
CA PHE A 108 -4.85 -7.98 -4.56
C PHE A 108 -4.06 -6.91 -3.80
N THR A 109 -3.96 -7.08 -2.49
CA THR A 109 -3.11 -6.25 -1.64
C THR A 109 -2.51 -7.13 -0.55
N TYR A 110 -1.58 -6.56 0.20
CA TYR A 110 -0.97 -7.26 1.34
C TYR A 110 -1.51 -6.69 2.64
N MET A 111 -2.00 -7.58 3.49
CA MET A 111 -2.48 -7.23 4.82
C MET A 111 -1.56 -7.87 5.86
N ALA A 112 -1.19 -7.11 6.88
CA ALA A 112 -0.30 -7.60 7.91
C ALA A 112 -1.03 -8.53 8.88
N TYR A 113 -0.31 -9.55 9.35
CA TYR A 113 -0.69 -10.23 10.58
C TYR A 113 -0.39 -9.28 11.73
N PRO A 114 -1.39 -8.78 12.48
CA PRO A 114 -1.19 -7.69 13.42
C PRO A 114 -0.38 -8.11 14.64
N GLN A 115 0.42 -7.18 15.15
CA GLN A 115 1.22 -7.37 16.37
C GLN A 115 0.87 -6.35 17.45
N GLY A 116 0.08 -5.34 17.13
CA GLY A 116 -0.29 -4.26 18.05
C GLY A 116 -0.47 -2.95 17.31
N ASN A 117 -0.33 -1.84 18.03
CA ASN A 117 -0.39 -0.50 17.45
C ASN A 117 0.96 0.16 17.61
N PHE A 118 1.50 0.65 16.50
CA PHE A 118 2.82 1.29 16.46
C PHE A 118 2.72 2.61 15.72
N SER A 119 3.70 3.47 15.93
CA SER A 119 3.86 4.68 15.11
C SER A 119 4.93 4.41 14.06
N PRO A 120 4.73 4.87 12.81
CA PRO A 120 5.76 4.75 11.79
C PRO A 120 6.93 5.68 12.09
N THR A 121 8.10 5.38 11.52
CA THR A 121 9.19 6.36 11.50
C THR A 121 8.82 7.50 10.56
N LYS A 122 9.43 8.68 10.76
CA LYS A 122 9.25 9.81 9.84
C LYS A 122 9.67 9.45 8.42
N ARG A 123 10.77 8.73 8.28
CA ARG A 123 11.26 8.29 6.97
C ARG A 123 10.22 7.44 6.25
N TYR A 124 9.68 6.44 6.93
CA TYR A 124 8.68 5.54 6.35
C TYR A 124 7.40 6.29 5.98
N LEU A 125 6.91 7.12 6.88
CA LEU A 125 5.72 7.94 6.61
C LEU A 125 5.94 8.91 5.45
N ASN A 126 7.14 9.49 5.35
CA ASN A 126 7.46 10.39 4.23
C ASN A 126 7.43 9.68 2.88
N TRP A 127 7.84 8.41 2.81
CA TRP A 127 7.70 7.62 1.57
C TRP A 127 6.23 7.50 1.16
N ILE A 128 5.34 7.27 2.14
CA ILE A 128 3.90 7.17 1.87
C ILE A 128 3.35 8.51 1.38
N ILE A 129 3.70 9.60 2.05
CA ILE A 129 3.24 10.96 1.70
C ILE A 129 3.75 11.37 0.32
N GLU A 130 5.03 11.16 0.06
CA GLU A 130 5.64 11.49 -1.24
C GLU A 130 4.99 10.68 -2.36
N GLY A 131 4.78 9.39 -2.15
CA GLY A 131 4.08 8.55 -3.11
C GLY A 131 2.66 9.05 -3.37
N ALA A 132 1.94 9.40 -2.31
CA ALA A 132 0.58 9.93 -2.41
C ALA A 132 0.54 11.23 -3.22
N GLN A 133 1.50 12.13 -2.99
CA GLN A 133 1.62 13.38 -3.74
C GLN A 133 1.92 13.14 -5.22
N ASN A 134 2.87 12.24 -5.51
CA ASN A 134 3.28 11.96 -6.88
C ASN A 134 2.17 11.31 -7.71
N ILE A 135 1.36 10.46 -7.08
CA ILE A 135 0.24 9.80 -7.74
C ILE A 135 -0.96 10.75 -7.88
N GLY A 136 -1.04 11.76 -7.02
CA GLY A 136 -2.14 12.72 -7.03
C GLY A 136 -3.36 12.27 -6.24
N LEU A 137 -3.14 11.66 -5.09
CA LEU A 137 -4.25 11.30 -4.19
C LEU A 137 -5.00 12.56 -3.76
N PRO A 138 -6.28 12.44 -3.36
CA PRO A 138 -7.05 13.60 -2.89
C PRO A 138 -6.33 14.33 -1.76
N GLU A 139 -6.33 15.66 -1.83
CA GLU A 139 -5.64 16.52 -0.85
C GLU A 139 -6.09 16.23 0.58
N LYS A 140 -7.37 15.95 0.75
CA LYS A 140 -7.92 15.62 2.07
C LYS A 140 -7.26 14.37 2.67
N TYR A 141 -6.96 13.37 1.83
CA TYR A 141 -6.28 12.16 2.29
C TYR A 141 -4.81 12.43 2.62
N ILE A 142 -4.15 13.25 1.80
CA ILE A 142 -2.75 13.65 2.04
C ILE A 142 -2.65 14.41 3.38
N LYS A 143 -3.61 15.30 3.67
CA LYS A 143 -3.67 15.99 4.97
C LYS A 143 -3.84 15.01 6.13
N PHE A 144 -4.65 13.97 5.93
CA PHE A 144 -4.80 12.90 6.92
C PHE A 144 -3.45 12.21 7.17
N LEU A 145 -2.72 11.86 6.10
CA LEU A 145 -1.41 11.21 6.22
C LEU A 145 -0.42 12.08 7.02
N ARG A 146 -0.41 13.38 6.76
CA ARG A 146 0.51 14.31 7.44
C ARG A 146 0.24 14.45 8.93
N LYS A 147 -0.96 14.09 9.39
CA LYS A 147 -1.34 14.15 10.80
C LYS A 147 -1.01 12.88 11.56
N ILE A 148 -0.56 11.85 10.90
CA ILE A 148 -0.21 10.60 11.56
C ILE A 148 1.02 10.81 12.45
N PRO A 149 0.94 10.48 13.76
CA PRO A 149 2.11 10.59 14.64
C PRO A 149 3.24 9.70 14.17
N ALA A 150 4.44 10.24 14.13
CA ALA A 150 5.63 9.50 13.67
C ALA A 150 6.76 9.66 14.68
N ILE A 151 7.59 8.63 14.77
CA ILE A 151 8.81 8.64 15.58
C ILE A 151 10.02 8.97 14.72
N THR A 152 11.02 9.57 15.31
CA THR A 152 12.23 10.00 14.61
C THR A 152 13.07 8.84 14.10
#